data_8eb0b927dde94a3ea545bbf83b46aff1
#
_entry.id   8eb0b927dde94a3ea545bbf83b46aff1
#
_cell.length_a   1.000
_cell.length_b   1.000
_cell.length_c   1.000
_cell.angle_alpha   90.00
_cell.angle_beta   90.00
_cell.angle_gamma   90.00
#
_symmetry.space_group_name_H-M   'P 1'
#
loop_
_entity.id
_entity.type
_entity.pdbx_description
1 polymer ?
#
loop_
_entity_poly.entity_id
_entity_poly.type
_entity_poly.pdbx_seq_one_letter_code
_entity_poly.pdbx_strand_id
1 'polypeptide(L)'
;MTDDKDEQHHFPGPGTLDRAVRLVRFLRENCPWDAEQTAESLIPYLLEETHEVVDAIQDGTFHDLEGELGDLLLNLAFQIVVAEDAGTMDAESVYRRLEEKMIRRHPQLFGGGEHPGWEVLKARERPPHEGVLSGLAKGLDPLTKSYRMQERVASVGFDWESYEGAWDKVAEELAEVRGAVEANDPAAVEEEVGDLLFAAVNLARLAGPHPTTALSRANSKFQRRFSRLEQLARERGISTKSAGLEVLDGLWDEVKQEETEG
;
A
#
# COMPACT_ATOMS: atom_id res chain seq x y z
N MET A 1 -1.51 48.90 11.50
CA MET A 1 -1.03 47.59 11.92
C MET A 1 -2.27 46.79 12.21
N THR A 2 -2.81 46.18 11.20
CA THR A 2 -4.03 45.38 11.24
C THR A 2 -3.62 43.92 11.45
N ASP A 3 -4.21 43.34 12.46
CA ASP A 3 -4.01 41.93 12.89
C ASP A 3 -4.39 40.95 11.78
N ASP A 4 -3.37 40.32 11.23
CA ASP A 4 -3.46 39.31 10.17
C ASP A 4 -3.32 37.92 10.79
N LYS A 5 -4.19 37.59 11.75
CA LYS A 5 -4.17 36.33 12.51
C LYS A 5 -5.45 35.50 12.45
N ASP A 6 -6.38 35.86 11.57
CA ASP A 6 -7.63 35.10 11.36
C ASP A 6 -7.79 34.58 9.92
N GLU A 7 -6.72 34.13 9.28
CA GLU A 7 -6.89 33.17 8.18
C GLU A 7 -7.26 31.81 8.80
N GLN A 8 -8.51 31.66 9.17
CA GLN A 8 -9.14 30.36 9.31
C GLN A 8 -8.97 29.65 7.99
N HIS A 9 -8.13 28.60 7.99
CA HIS A 9 -8.04 27.72 6.84
C HIS A 9 -9.43 27.12 6.56
N HIS A 10 -10.17 27.75 5.68
CA HIS A 10 -11.44 27.24 5.19
C HIS A 10 -11.11 26.15 4.19
N PHE A 11 -11.55 24.93 4.49
CA PHE A 11 -11.60 23.90 3.46
C PHE A 11 -12.43 24.42 2.29
N PRO A 12 -12.02 24.18 1.04
CA PRO A 12 -12.81 24.58 -0.10
C PRO A 12 -14.22 23.98 0.04
N GLY A 13 -15.24 24.78 -0.26
CA GLY A 13 -16.63 24.36 -0.26
C GLY A 13 -16.91 23.18 -1.18
N PRO A 14 -18.16 22.72 -1.33
CA PRO A 14 -18.52 21.51 -2.09
C PRO A 14 -17.83 21.47 -3.44
N GLY A 15 -16.82 20.61 -3.56
CA GLY A 15 -15.89 20.54 -4.67
C GLY A 15 -16.25 19.49 -5.72
N THR A 16 -15.26 19.15 -6.53
CA THR A 16 -15.40 18.22 -7.66
C THR A 16 -15.78 16.79 -7.26
N LEU A 17 -15.48 16.34 -6.04
CA LEU A 17 -15.92 15.04 -5.53
C LEU A 17 -17.45 14.89 -5.52
N ASP A 18 -18.17 15.96 -5.26
CA ASP A 18 -19.63 16.02 -5.32
C ASP A 18 -20.17 15.71 -6.74
N ARG A 19 -19.35 15.97 -7.77
CA ARG A 19 -19.72 15.60 -9.15
C ARG A 19 -19.70 14.08 -9.35
N ALA A 20 -18.75 13.35 -8.77
CA ALA A 20 -18.69 11.89 -8.88
C ALA A 20 -19.88 11.25 -8.16
N VAL A 21 -20.22 11.71 -6.97
CA VAL A 21 -21.41 11.24 -6.22
C VAL A 21 -22.70 11.50 -7.00
N ARG A 22 -22.86 12.69 -7.60
CA ARG A 22 -24.03 13.00 -8.45
C ARG A 22 -24.08 12.16 -9.71
N LEU A 23 -22.94 11.88 -10.34
CA LEU A 23 -22.86 10.99 -11.48
C LEU A 23 -23.33 9.59 -11.12
N VAL A 24 -22.84 9.04 -10.03
CA VAL A 24 -23.24 7.69 -9.59
C VAL A 24 -24.73 7.61 -9.23
N ARG A 25 -25.29 8.62 -8.56
CA ARG A 25 -26.74 8.68 -8.32
C ARG A 25 -27.52 8.61 -9.65
N PHE A 26 -27.10 9.42 -10.64
CA PHE A 26 -27.69 9.39 -11.97
C PHE A 26 -27.57 8.02 -12.65
N LEU A 27 -26.40 7.38 -12.57
CA LEU A 27 -26.19 6.04 -13.13
C LEU A 27 -27.12 5.01 -12.47
N ARG A 28 -27.19 4.99 -11.14
CA ARG A 28 -28.07 4.06 -10.41
C ARG A 28 -29.58 4.26 -10.69
N GLU A 29 -30.00 5.48 -11.02
CA GLU A 29 -31.37 5.77 -11.45
C GLU A 29 -31.66 5.32 -12.87
N ASN A 30 -30.68 5.25 -13.77
CA ASN A 30 -30.88 5.12 -15.21
C ASN A 30 -30.26 3.86 -15.82
N CYS A 31 -29.38 3.15 -15.12
CA CYS A 31 -28.73 1.94 -15.59
C CYS A 31 -29.05 0.75 -14.67
N PRO A 32 -29.66 -0.32 -15.19
CA PRO A 32 -30.03 -1.50 -14.40
C PRO A 32 -28.81 -2.16 -13.70
N TRP A 33 -27.68 -2.22 -14.37
CA TRP A 33 -26.47 -2.82 -13.79
C TRP A 33 -25.98 -2.01 -12.59
N ASP A 34 -25.91 -0.68 -12.72
CA ASP A 34 -25.48 0.21 -11.63
C ASP A 34 -26.47 0.17 -10.45
N ALA A 35 -27.77 0.07 -10.74
CA ALA A 35 -28.81 -0.02 -9.72
C ALA A 35 -28.71 -1.29 -8.85
N GLU A 36 -28.24 -2.40 -9.43
CA GLU A 36 -28.09 -3.70 -8.74
C GLU A 36 -26.82 -3.79 -7.87
N GLN A 37 -25.86 -2.86 -8.02
CA GLN A 37 -24.61 -2.93 -7.28
C GLN A 37 -24.82 -2.74 -5.78
N THR A 38 -24.10 -3.55 -5.00
CA THR A 38 -24.01 -3.48 -3.54
C THR A 38 -22.58 -3.13 -3.12
N ALA A 39 -22.39 -2.75 -1.86
CA ALA A 39 -21.05 -2.50 -1.32
C ALA A 39 -20.12 -3.72 -1.49
N GLU A 40 -20.65 -4.92 -1.29
CA GLU A 40 -19.94 -6.18 -1.42
C GLU A 40 -19.60 -6.51 -2.88
N SER A 41 -20.53 -6.29 -3.83
CA SER A 41 -20.31 -6.59 -5.25
C SER A 41 -19.22 -5.70 -5.85
N LEU A 42 -18.98 -4.52 -5.27
CA LEU A 42 -17.98 -3.55 -5.70
C LEU A 42 -16.59 -3.75 -5.07
N ILE A 43 -16.43 -4.64 -4.09
CA ILE A 43 -15.12 -4.91 -3.47
C ILE A 43 -14.05 -5.33 -4.49
N PRO A 44 -14.31 -6.26 -5.43
CA PRO A 44 -13.29 -6.65 -6.41
C PRO A 44 -12.79 -5.47 -7.23
N TYR A 45 -13.68 -4.63 -7.74
CA TYR A 45 -13.33 -3.45 -8.53
C TYR A 45 -12.53 -2.44 -7.71
N LEU A 46 -12.93 -2.14 -6.47
CA LEU A 46 -12.18 -1.24 -5.59
C LEU A 46 -10.72 -1.70 -5.36
N LEU A 47 -10.48 -3.01 -5.25
CA LEU A 47 -9.14 -3.56 -5.11
C LEU A 47 -8.36 -3.49 -6.42
N GLU A 48 -9.00 -3.79 -7.55
CA GLU A 48 -8.44 -3.71 -8.90
C GLU A 48 -7.96 -2.29 -9.19
N GLU A 49 -8.86 -1.29 -9.14
CA GLU A 49 -8.53 0.12 -9.36
C GLU A 49 -7.43 0.64 -8.43
N THR A 50 -7.40 0.16 -7.18
CA THR A 50 -6.33 0.51 -6.25
C THR A 50 -4.97 0.01 -6.74
N HIS A 51 -4.90 -1.17 -7.33
CA HIS A 51 -3.68 -1.72 -7.89
C HIS A 51 -3.28 -1.02 -9.19
N GLU A 52 -4.24 -0.71 -10.06
CA GLU A 52 -4.01 -0.01 -11.33
C GLU A 52 -3.50 1.41 -11.10
N VAL A 53 -4.02 2.13 -10.08
CA VAL A 53 -3.44 3.40 -9.63
C VAL A 53 -1.99 3.23 -9.18
N VAL A 54 -1.66 2.17 -8.44
CA VAL A 54 -0.27 1.89 -8.01
C VAL A 54 0.63 1.62 -9.22
N ASP A 55 0.18 0.82 -10.17
CA ASP A 55 0.92 0.51 -11.39
C ASP A 55 1.13 1.77 -12.24
N ALA A 56 0.10 2.59 -12.41
CA ALA A 56 0.20 3.86 -13.12
C ALA A 56 1.18 4.85 -12.47
N ILE A 57 1.28 4.87 -11.13
CA ILE A 57 2.28 5.69 -10.41
C ILE A 57 3.71 5.16 -10.65
N GLN A 58 3.88 3.85 -10.74
CA GLN A 58 5.22 3.24 -10.82
C GLN A 58 5.79 3.24 -12.25
N ASP A 59 4.98 2.84 -13.21
CA ASP A 59 5.43 2.54 -14.57
C ASP A 59 4.56 3.19 -15.67
N GLY A 60 3.46 3.91 -15.29
CA GLY A 60 2.52 4.51 -16.22
C GLY A 60 2.88 5.94 -16.65
N THR A 61 2.05 6.47 -17.55
CA THR A 61 2.07 7.88 -17.95
C THR A 61 1.13 8.71 -17.07
N PHE A 62 1.21 10.04 -17.16
CA PHE A 62 0.22 10.92 -16.50
C PHE A 62 -1.21 10.66 -16.97
N HIS A 63 -1.38 10.24 -18.21
CA HIS A 63 -2.70 9.93 -18.77
C HIS A 63 -3.27 8.63 -18.19
N ASP A 64 -2.44 7.61 -18.01
CA ASP A 64 -2.85 6.37 -17.35
C ASP A 64 -3.26 6.67 -15.90
N LEU A 65 -2.43 7.40 -15.16
CA LEU A 65 -2.76 7.78 -13.78
C LEU A 65 -4.04 8.63 -13.68
N GLU A 66 -4.31 9.51 -14.65
CA GLU A 66 -5.57 10.29 -14.69
C GLU A 66 -6.78 9.39 -14.88
N GLY A 67 -6.68 8.35 -15.71
CA GLY A 67 -7.71 7.32 -15.90
C GLY A 67 -8.00 6.56 -14.62
N GLU A 68 -6.95 5.91 -14.07
CA GLU A 68 -7.10 5.04 -12.90
C GLU A 68 -7.56 5.79 -11.64
N LEU A 69 -7.14 7.06 -11.47
CA LEU A 69 -7.70 7.92 -10.41
C LEU A 69 -9.18 8.21 -10.62
N GLY A 70 -9.64 8.32 -11.87
CA GLY A 70 -11.05 8.49 -12.22
C GLY A 70 -11.86 7.26 -11.82
N ASP A 71 -11.36 6.07 -12.13
CA ASP A 71 -12.03 4.80 -11.85
C ASP A 71 -12.06 4.48 -10.36
N LEU A 72 -10.96 4.73 -9.65
CA LEU A 72 -10.93 4.65 -8.18
C LEU A 72 -11.93 5.64 -7.54
N LEU A 73 -12.01 6.88 -8.07
CA LEU A 73 -12.97 7.88 -7.61
C LEU A 73 -14.42 7.44 -7.85
N LEU A 74 -14.70 6.80 -9.00
CA LEU A 74 -16.00 6.22 -9.30
C LEU A 74 -16.39 5.16 -8.27
N ASN A 75 -15.48 4.23 -7.95
CA ASN A 75 -15.69 3.20 -6.94
C ASN A 75 -15.96 3.79 -5.54
N LEU A 76 -15.20 4.81 -5.13
CA LEU A 76 -15.45 5.50 -3.85
C LEU A 76 -16.83 6.17 -3.83
N ALA A 77 -17.23 6.82 -4.92
CA ALA A 77 -18.55 7.44 -5.04
C ALA A 77 -19.69 6.39 -5.00
N PHE A 78 -19.50 5.22 -5.63
CA PHE A 78 -20.44 4.10 -5.52
C PHE A 78 -20.63 3.63 -4.08
N GLN A 79 -19.55 3.44 -3.31
CA GLN A 79 -19.65 3.04 -1.90
C GLN A 79 -20.45 4.04 -1.07
N ILE A 80 -20.28 5.34 -1.34
CA ILE A 80 -21.05 6.39 -0.67
C ILE A 80 -22.53 6.31 -1.04
N VAL A 81 -22.87 6.24 -2.34
CA VAL A 81 -24.26 6.27 -2.80
C VAL A 81 -25.01 4.98 -2.40
N VAL A 82 -24.36 3.82 -2.48
CA VAL A 82 -24.95 2.55 -1.99
C VAL A 82 -25.28 2.64 -0.50
N ALA A 83 -24.41 3.28 0.30
CA ALA A 83 -24.66 3.46 1.72
C ALA A 83 -25.75 4.53 2.01
N GLU A 84 -25.89 5.56 1.15
CA GLU A 84 -27.00 6.51 1.18
C GLU A 84 -28.33 5.80 0.90
N ASP A 85 -28.39 4.96 -0.14
CA ASP A 85 -29.59 4.18 -0.48
C ASP A 85 -30.00 3.23 0.66
N ALA A 86 -29.02 2.68 1.37
CA ALA A 86 -29.27 1.86 2.55
C ALA A 86 -29.60 2.67 3.83
N GLY A 87 -29.55 3.99 3.76
CA GLY A 87 -29.83 4.89 4.89
C GLY A 87 -28.81 4.79 6.04
N THR A 88 -27.58 4.33 5.77
CA THR A 88 -26.54 4.11 6.79
C THR A 88 -25.59 5.29 6.96
N MET A 89 -25.32 6.03 5.90
CA MET A 89 -24.52 7.26 5.89
C MET A 89 -24.86 8.09 4.65
N ASP A 90 -24.33 9.31 4.57
CA ASP A 90 -24.40 10.20 3.41
C ASP A 90 -23.01 10.79 3.09
N ALA A 91 -22.88 11.42 1.92
CA ALA A 91 -21.62 12.02 1.49
C ALA A 91 -21.12 13.07 2.48
N GLU A 92 -22.02 13.89 3.04
CA GLU A 92 -21.67 14.93 4.01
C GLU A 92 -21.07 14.34 5.29
N SER A 93 -21.61 13.23 5.79
CA SER A 93 -21.09 12.55 6.97
C SER A 93 -19.69 11.97 6.73
N VAL A 94 -19.40 11.47 5.53
CA VAL A 94 -18.09 10.98 5.12
C VAL A 94 -17.07 12.12 5.09
N TYR A 95 -17.42 13.25 4.44
CA TYR A 95 -16.53 14.43 4.35
C TYR A 95 -16.26 15.02 5.72
N ARG A 96 -17.29 15.25 6.53
CA ARG A 96 -17.14 15.77 7.90
C ARG A 96 -16.24 14.89 8.75
N ARG A 97 -16.39 13.57 8.67
CA ARG A 97 -15.54 12.63 9.41
C ARG A 97 -14.08 12.68 8.95
N LEU A 98 -13.84 12.89 7.66
CA LEU A 98 -12.49 13.08 7.12
C LEU A 98 -11.89 14.39 7.64
N GLU A 99 -12.62 15.51 7.55
CA GLU A 99 -12.19 16.83 7.99
C GLU A 99 -11.85 16.85 9.47
N GLU A 100 -12.77 16.41 10.33
CA GLU A 100 -12.56 16.30 11.78
C GLU A 100 -11.32 15.47 12.13
N LYS A 101 -11.12 14.36 11.42
CA LYS A 101 -9.93 13.51 11.60
C LYS A 101 -8.66 14.26 11.21
N MET A 102 -8.65 14.98 10.09
CA MET A 102 -7.48 15.74 9.63
C MET A 102 -7.18 16.93 10.55
N ILE A 103 -8.19 17.65 11.03
CA ILE A 103 -8.04 18.72 12.02
C ILE A 103 -7.37 18.18 13.29
N ARG A 104 -7.88 17.09 13.84
CA ARG A 104 -7.27 16.48 15.05
C ARG A 104 -5.83 16.01 14.85
N ARG A 105 -5.49 15.54 13.65
CA ARG A 105 -4.16 15.01 13.33
C ARG A 105 -3.15 16.05 12.85
N HIS A 106 -3.56 17.31 12.72
CA HIS A 106 -2.70 18.42 12.36
C HIS A 106 -2.79 19.56 13.39
N PRO A 107 -2.49 19.28 14.69
CA PRO A 107 -2.59 20.30 15.75
C PRO A 107 -1.73 21.53 15.45
N GLN A 108 -0.61 21.36 14.74
CA GLN A 108 0.25 22.48 14.34
C GLN A 108 -0.42 23.46 13.35
N LEU A 109 -1.43 23.00 12.58
CA LEU A 109 -2.16 23.87 11.64
C LEU A 109 -3.42 24.47 12.24
N PHE A 110 -4.10 23.74 13.13
CA PHE A 110 -5.43 24.12 13.63
C PHE A 110 -5.48 24.45 15.13
N GLY A 111 -4.45 24.11 15.91
CA GLY A 111 -4.46 24.27 17.36
C GLY A 111 -3.21 24.92 17.95
N GLY A 112 -2.22 25.28 17.13
CA GLY A 112 -0.98 25.93 17.57
C GLY A 112 -0.03 25.06 18.39
N GLY A 113 -0.20 23.74 18.37
CA GLY A 113 0.66 22.75 19.05
C GLY A 113 1.79 22.23 18.15
N GLU A 114 2.73 21.47 18.75
CA GLU A 114 3.71 20.70 18.00
C GLU A 114 3.09 19.40 17.46
N HIS A 115 3.63 18.89 16.35
CA HIS A 115 3.22 17.61 15.77
C HIS A 115 4.00 16.47 16.45
N PRO A 116 3.39 15.65 17.32
CA PRO A 116 4.09 14.62 18.08
C PRO A 116 4.43 13.35 17.27
N GLY A 117 4.15 13.36 15.98
CA GLY A 117 4.25 12.20 15.11
C GLY A 117 2.91 11.55 14.80
N TRP A 118 2.77 11.05 13.58
CA TRP A 118 1.50 10.54 13.05
C TRP A 118 0.95 9.32 13.81
N GLU A 119 1.81 8.37 14.15
CA GLU A 119 1.40 7.17 14.89
C GLU A 119 1.04 7.48 16.35
N VAL A 120 1.71 8.46 16.98
CA VAL A 120 1.35 8.93 18.31
C VAL A 120 -0.06 9.53 18.32
N LEU A 121 -0.39 10.34 17.30
CA LEU A 121 -1.73 10.93 17.18
C LEU A 121 -2.79 9.85 16.95
N LYS A 122 -2.53 8.87 16.08
CA LYS A 122 -3.42 7.72 15.90
C LYS A 122 -3.57 6.87 17.15
N ALA A 123 -2.51 6.69 17.93
CA ALA A 123 -2.56 5.94 19.18
C ALA A 123 -3.49 6.61 20.21
N ARG A 124 -3.52 7.93 20.27
CA ARG A 124 -4.42 8.71 21.16
C ARG A 124 -5.91 8.55 20.79
N GLU A 125 -6.21 8.19 19.54
CA GLU A 125 -7.59 7.98 19.08
C GLU A 125 -8.13 6.58 19.45
N ARG A 126 -7.26 5.67 19.91
CA ARG A 126 -7.68 4.31 20.31
C ARG A 126 -8.32 4.33 21.70
N PRO A 127 -9.38 3.53 21.89
CA PRO A 127 -9.93 3.33 23.23
C PRO A 127 -8.88 2.79 24.19
N PRO A 128 -8.82 3.28 25.46
CA PRO A 128 -7.78 2.90 26.41
C PRO A 128 -7.71 1.41 26.77
N HIS A 129 -8.79 0.67 26.51
CA HIS A 129 -8.89 -0.77 26.79
C HIS A 129 -8.50 -1.65 25.60
N GLU A 130 -8.22 -1.06 24.44
CA GLU A 130 -7.80 -1.80 23.27
C GLU A 130 -6.28 -1.98 23.24
N GLY A 131 -5.83 -3.20 22.89
CA GLY A 131 -4.41 -3.49 22.72
C GLY A 131 -3.80 -2.72 21.55
N VAL A 132 -2.48 -2.53 21.59
CA VAL A 132 -1.72 -1.77 20.57
C VAL A 132 -1.99 -2.25 19.14
N LEU A 133 -2.18 -3.56 18.96
CA LEU A 133 -2.42 -4.19 17.66
C LEU A 133 -3.90 -4.26 17.26
N SER A 134 -4.84 -3.78 18.12
CA SER A 134 -6.28 -3.78 17.81
C SER A 134 -6.62 -2.87 16.63
N GLY A 135 -7.67 -3.25 15.86
CA GLY A 135 -8.17 -2.43 14.75
C GLY A 135 -7.24 -2.37 13.53
N LEU A 136 -6.33 -3.33 13.35
CA LEU A 136 -5.66 -3.56 12.07
C LEU A 136 -6.68 -4.15 11.10
N ALA A 137 -6.72 -3.63 9.88
CA ALA A 137 -7.61 -4.15 8.85
C ALA A 137 -7.29 -5.63 8.58
N LYS A 138 -8.34 -6.48 8.56
CA LYS A 138 -8.18 -7.92 8.38
C LYS A 138 -7.74 -8.31 6.97
N GLY A 139 -8.10 -7.50 5.98
CA GLY A 139 -7.79 -7.72 4.57
C GLY A 139 -6.44 -7.17 4.11
N LEU A 140 -5.59 -6.66 5.02
CA LEU A 140 -4.23 -6.27 4.63
C LEU A 140 -3.44 -7.49 4.17
N ASP A 141 -2.68 -7.32 3.09
CA ASP A 141 -1.67 -8.30 2.70
C ASP A 141 -0.65 -8.51 3.83
N PRO A 142 -0.03 -9.70 3.92
CA PRO A 142 0.87 -10.02 5.04
C PRO A 142 2.04 -9.04 5.20
N LEU A 143 2.62 -8.55 4.10
CA LEU A 143 3.76 -7.64 4.13
C LEU A 143 3.38 -6.27 4.75
N THR A 144 2.30 -5.67 4.24
CA THR A 144 1.73 -4.43 4.79
C THR A 144 1.27 -4.62 6.23
N LYS A 145 0.68 -5.76 6.57
CA LYS A 145 0.24 -6.05 7.92
C LYS A 145 1.42 -6.12 8.90
N SER A 146 2.51 -6.82 8.54
CA SER A 146 3.73 -6.89 9.34
C SER A 146 4.33 -5.51 9.58
N TYR A 147 4.46 -4.70 8.53
CA TYR A 147 4.94 -3.32 8.63
C TYR A 147 4.09 -2.50 9.61
N ARG A 148 2.76 -2.56 9.48
CA ARG A 148 1.84 -1.83 10.36
C ARG A 148 1.86 -2.31 11.81
N MET A 149 2.06 -3.61 12.04
CA MET A 149 2.25 -4.15 13.40
C MET A 149 3.51 -3.59 14.04
N GLN A 150 4.61 -3.58 13.31
CA GLN A 150 5.90 -3.06 13.77
C GLN A 150 5.85 -1.55 14.05
N GLU A 151 5.25 -0.74 13.16
CA GLU A 151 5.02 0.69 13.43
C GLU A 151 4.25 0.93 14.74
N ARG A 152 3.22 0.11 14.99
CA ARG A 152 2.39 0.27 16.17
C ARG A 152 3.13 -0.09 17.46
N VAL A 153 3.90 -1.18 17.48
CA VAL A 153 4.65 -1.55 18.68
C VAL A 153 5.81 -0.59 18.91
N ALA A 154 6.42 -0.07 17.86
CA ALA A 154 7.42 0.99 17.93
C ALA A 154 6.86 2.26 18.61
N SER A 155 5.61 2.62 18.35
CA SER A 155 4.97 3.80 18.98
C SER A 155 4.80 3.73 20.50
N VAL A 156 4.97 2.55 21.10
CA VAL A 156 4.93 2.32 22.55
C VAL A 156 6.30 1.95 23.12
N GLY A 157 7.37 2.15 22.34
CA GLY A 157 8.75 1.96 22.78
C GLY A 157 9.27 0.53 22.58
N PHE A 158 8.53 -0.35 21.92
CA PHE A 158 9.02 -1.69 21.56
C PHE A 158 9.65 -1.63 20.16
N ASP A 159 10.87 -1.11 20.10
CA ASP A 159 11.64 -0.95 18.86
C ASP A 159 13.14 -0.95 19.12
N TRP A 160 13.94 -1.22 18.10
CA TRP A 160 15.37 -0.99 18.11
C TRP A 160 15.69 0.49 17.90
N GLU A 161 16.79 0.95 18.50
CA GLU A 161 17.25 2.33 18.32
C GLU A 161 17.72 2.62 16.88
N SER A 162 18.12 1.56 16.14
CA SER A 162 18.68 1.67 14.80
C SER A 162 18.43 0.38 13.99
N TYR A 163 18.76 0.41 12.69
CA TYR A 163 18.56 -0.74 11.79
C TYR A 163 19.51 -1.92 12.09
N GLU A 164 20.60 -1.70 12.84
CA GLU A 164 21.60 -2.74 13.15
C GLU A 164 20.95 -3.91 13.92
N GLY A 165 20.09 -3.63 14.89
CA GLY A 165 19.38 -4.68 15.61
C GLY A 165 18.44 -5.52 14.72
N ALA A 166 17.80 -4.88 13.76
CA ALA A 166 16.99 -5.60 12.77
C ALA A 166 17.84 -6.37 11.77
N TRP A 167 19.02 -5.86 11.42
CA TRP A 167 20.00 -6.57 10.60
C TRP A 167 20.47 -7.86 11.25
N ASP A 168 20.86 -7.78 12.52
CA ASP A 168 21.29 -8.95 13.29
C ASP A 168 20.18 -10.00 13.39
N LYS A 169 18.94 -9.56 13.56
CA LYS A 169 17.78 -10.47 13.58
C LYS A 169 17.55 -11.14 12.23
N VAL A 170 17.69 -10.45 11.11
CA VAL A 170 17.62 -11.08 9.77
C VAL A 170 18.71 -12.15 9.62
N ALA A 171 19.92 -11.91 10.11
CA ALA A 171 21.00 -12.89 10.06
C ALA A 171 20.72 -14.12 10.95
N GLU A 172 20.12 -13.92 12.12
CA GLU A 172 19.66 -14.98 13.02
C GLU A 172 18.61 -15.85 12.33
N GLU A 173 17.51 -15.26 11.84
CA GLU A 173 16.44 -16.00 11.17
C GLU A 173 16.93 -16.76 9.93
N LEU A 174 17.86 -16.18 9.17
CA LEU A 174 18.46 -16.86 8.02
C LEU A 174 19.23 -18.12 8.45
N ALA A 175 19.88 -18.09 9.61
CA ALA A 175 20.58 -19.26 10.16
C ALA A 175 19.59 -20.32 10.67
N GLU A 176 18.45 -19.90 11.25
CA GLU A 176 17.39 -20.79 11.72
C GLU A 176 16.68 -21.50 10.55
N VAL A 177 16.35 -20.77 9.47
CA VAL A 177 15.87 -21.37 8.21
C VAL A 177 16.84 -22.46 7.71
N ARG A 178 18.15 -22.18 7.72
CA ARG A 178 19.16 -23.17 7.29
C ARG A 178 19.12 -24.42 8.19
N GLY A 179 19.08 -24.23 9.51
CA GLY A 179 19.00 -25.33 10.48
C GLY A 179 17.77 -26.20 10.27
N ALA A 180 16.59 -25.58 10.04
CA ALA A 180 15.34 -26.29 9.77
C ALA A 180 15.40 -27.09 8.46
N VAL A 181 15.99 -26.51 7.40
CA VAL A 181 16.20 -27.21 6.12
C VAL A 181 17.14 -28.41 6.29
N GLU A 182 18.25 -28.26 6.99
CA GLU A 182 19.23 -29.33 7.25
C GLU A 182 18.62 -30.45 8.11
N ALA A 183 17.74 -30.11 9.05
CA ALA A 183 16.98 -31.05 9.85
C ALA A 183 15.87 -31.80 9.09
N ASN A 184 15.54 -31.38 7.85
CA ASN A 184 14.42 -31.87 7.06
C ASN A 184 13.07 -31.76 7.81
N ASP A 185 12.83 -30.67 8.52
CA ASP A 185 11.59 -30.37 9.23
C ASP A 185 10.76 -29.32 8.46
N PRO A 186 9.77 -29.72 7.65
CA PRO A 186 8.99 -28.77 6.85
C PRO A 186 8.19 -27.77 7.68
N ALA A 187 7.75 -28.14 8.90
CA ALA A 187 6.99 -27.24 9.76
C ALA A 187 7.88 -26.14 10.33
N ALA A 188 9.08 -26.49 10.79
CA ALA A 188 10.08 -25.52 11.22
C ALA A 188 10.53 -24.63 10.06
N VAL A 189 10.71 -25.17 8.85
CA VAL A 189 11.05 -24.33 7.65
C VAL A 189 9.97 -23.29 7.38
N GLU A 190 8.68 -23.64 7.48
CA GLU A 190 7.57 -22.69 7.29
C GLU A 190 7.58 -21.59 8.36
N GLU A 191 7.82 -21.95 9.62
CA GLU A 191 7.91 -21.03 10.76
C GLU A 191 9.07 -20.05 10.57
N GLU A 192 10.30 -20.54 10.38
CA GLU A 192 11.50 -19.71 10.25
C GLU A 192 11.51 -18.82 9.00
N VAL A 193 10.94 -19.28 7.88
CA VAL A 193 10.74 -18.45 6.70
C VAL A 193 9.76 -17.31 7.00
N GLY A 194 8.72 -17.55 7.79
CA GLY A 194 7.80 -16.52 8.25
C GLY A 194 8.50 -15.46 9.09
N ASP A 195 9.34 -15.87 10.03
CA ASP A 195 10.09 -14.98 10.93
C ASP A 195 11.18 -14.20 10.17
N LEU A 196 11.86 -14.82 9.22
CA LEU A 196 12.79 -14.15 8.31
C LEU A 196 12.10 -13.04 7.50
N LEU A 197 10.92 -13.31 6.94
CA LEU A 197 10.14 -12.30 6.20
C LEU A 197 9.70 -11.15 7.12
N PHE A 198 9.28 -11.45 8.35
CA PHE A 198 8.90 -10.46 9.34
C PHE A 198 10.09 -9.59 9.77
N ALA A 199 11.25 -10.18 9.99
CA ALA A 199 12.50 -9.49 10.29
C ALA A 199 12.96 -8.60 9.13
N ALA A 200 12.86 -9.09 7.88
CA ALA A 200 13.19 -8.32 6.69
C ALA A 200 12.28 -7.08 6.51
N VAL A 201 10.98 -7.20 6.81
CA VAL A 201 10.05 -6.05 6.84
C VAL A 201 10.50 -5.02 7.87
N ASN A 202 10.96 -5.45 9.05
CA ASN A 202 11.42 -4.53 10.09
C ASN A 202 12.74 -3.84 9.71
N LEU A 203 13.65 -4.56 9.11
CA LEU A 203 14.88 -3.99 8.56
C LEU A 203 14.55 -2.91 7.52
N ALA A 204 13.63 -3.18 6.58
CA ALA A 204 13.20 -2.20 5.60
C ALA A 204 12.60 -0.95 6.28
N ARG A 205 11.75 -1.12 7.29
CA ARG A 205 11.14 -0.01 8.06
C ARG A 205 12.20 0.88 8.71
N LEU A 206 13.18 0.30 9.36
CA LEU A 206 14.25 1.05 10.05
C LEU A 206 15.27 1.66 9.08
N ALA A 207 15.51 1.02 7.94
CA ALA A 207 16.36 1.54 6.88
C ALA A 207 15.69 2.62 6.01
N GLY A 208 14.37 2.81 6.13
CA GLY A 208 13.60 3.88 5.51
C GLY A 208 12.64 3.51 4.38
N PRO A 209 12.93 2.52 3.50
CA PRO A 209 12.00 2.21 2.41
C PRO A 209 10.78 1.44 2.91
N HIS A 210 9.60 1.76 2.34
CA HIS A 210 8.40 0.97 2.62
C HIS A 210 8.53 -0.41 1.93
N PRO A 211 8.35 -1.54 2.66
CA PRO A 211 8.66 -2.88 2.15
C PRO A 211 7.79 -3.26 0.94
N THR A 212 6.51 -2.90 0.93
CA THR A 212 5.61 -3.16 -0.21
C THR A 212 6.10 -2.44 -1.47
N THR A 213 6.43 -1.15 -1.36
CA THR A 213 6.95 -0.36 -2.50
C THR A 213 8.30 -0.90 -2.99
N ALA A 214 9.19 -1.28 -2.05
CA ALA A 214 10.49 -1.84 -2.39
C ALA A 214 10.35 -3.17 -3.15
N LEU A 215 9.47 -4.06 -2.68
CA LEU A 215 9.23 -5.36 -3.31
C LEU A 215 8.51 -5.21 -4.66
N SER A 216 7.53 -4.30 -4.77
CA SER A 216 6.85 -4.01 -6.03
C SER A 216 7.85 -3.54 -7.10
N ARG A 217 8.73 -2.59 -6.75
CA ARG A 217 9.81 -2.15 -7.66
C ARG A 217 10.77 -3.28 -8.06
N ALA A 218 11.06 -4.20 -7.14
CA ALA A 218 11.88 -5.36 -7.45
C ALA A 218 11.18 -6.30 -8.43
N ASN A 219 9.88 -6.52 -8.26
CA ASN A 219 9.05 -7.32 -9.16
C ASN A 219 9.00 -6.70 -10.57
N SER A 220 8.67 -5.42 -10.69
CA SER A 220 8.64 -4.71 -11.98
C SER A 220 10.02 -4.76 -12.67
N LYS A 221 11.10 -4.54 -11.90
CA LYS A 221 12.46 -4.67 -12.45
C LYS A 221 12.74 -6.08 -12.96
N PHE A 222 12.38 -7.11 -12.22
CA PHE A 222 12.54 -8.50 -12.63
C PHE A 222 11.75 -8.79 -13.91
N GLN A 223 10.49 -8.36 -13.96
CA GLN A 223 9.61 -8.56 -15.12
C GLN A 223 10.16 -7.90 -16.38
N ARG A 224 10.60 -6.63 -16.29
CA ARG A 224 11.21 -5.93 -17.44
C ARG A 224 12.45 -6.66 -17.94
N ARG A 225 13.34 -7.06 -17.04
CA ARG A 225 14.56 -7.80 -17.40
C ARG A 225 14.25 -9.14 -18.05
N PHE A 226 13.30 -9.87 -17.49
CA PHE A 226 12.93 -11.17 -18.04
C PHE A 226 12.27 -11.05 -19.42
N SER A 227 11.42 -10.05 -19.62
CA SER A 227 10.84 -9.73 -20.94
C SER A 227 11.93 -9.38 -21.98
N ARG A 228 12.96 -8.63 -21.58
CA ARG A 228 14.10 -8.33 -22.44
C ARG A 228 14.92 -9.58 -22.76
N LEU A 229 15.15 -10.44 -21.77
CA LEU A 229 15.79 -11.74 -21.95
C LEU A 229 15.01 -12.61 -22.97
N GLU A 230 13.69 -12.68 -22.84
CA GLU A 230 12.85 -13.42 -23.79
C GLU A 230 12.96 -12.84 -25.21
N GLN A 231 13.08 -11.53 -25.34
CA GLN A 231 13.31 -10.88 -26.62
C GLN A 231 14.66 -11.27 -27.22
N LEU A 232 15.77 -11.19 -26.45
CA LEU A 232 17.11 -11.61 -26.90
C LEU A 232 17.14 -13.09 -27.26
N ALA A 233 16.49 -13.94 -26.49
CA ALA A 233 16.37 -15.35 -26.78
C ALA A 233 15.69 -15.59 -28.15
N ARG A 234 14.57 -14.90 -28.39
CA ARG A 234 13.87 -14.99 -29.71
C ARG A 234 14.74 -14.51 -30.84
N GLU A 235 15.45 -13.39 -30.70
CA GLU A 235 16.35 -12.85 -31.70
C GLU A 235 17.48 -13.83 -32.09
N ARG A 236 17.90 -14.68 -31.13
CA ARG A 236 18.96 -15.69 -31.31
C ARG A 236 18.45 -17.10 -31.62
N GLY A 237 17.14 -17.26 -31.76
CA GLY A 237 16.54 -18.58 -32.02
C GLY A 237 16.65 -19.55 -30.83
N ILE A 238 16.84 -19.02 -29.62
CA ILE A 238 16.95 -19.78 -28.39
C ILE A 238 15.53 -19.95 -27.79
N SER A 239 15.14 -21.19 -27.50
CA SER A 239 13.89 -21.47 -26.82
C SER A 239 14.08 -21.38 -25.29
N THR A 240 13.45 -20.42 -24.64
CA THR A 240 13.52 -20.26 -23.18
C THR A 240 13.02 -21.48 -22.39
N LYS A 241 12.14 -22.31 -23.03
CA LYS A 241 11.60 -23.53 -22.40
C LYS A 241 12.60 -24.69 -22.35
N SER A 242 13.66 -24.66 -23.15
CA SER A 242 14.59 -25.77 -23.29
C SER A 242 16.08 -25.38 -23.21
N ALA A 243 16.37 -24.10 -23.05
CA ALA A 243 17.74 -23.58 -23.07
C ALA A 243 18.61 -24.00 -21.87
N GLY A 244 17.97 -24.35 -20.74
CA GLY A 244 18.67 -24.60 -19.48
C GLY A 244 19.12 -23.32 -18.76
N LEU A 245 19.46 -23.46 -17.48
CA LEU A 245 19.75 -22.31 -16.59
C LEU A 245 21.00 -21.53 -17.06
N GLU A 246 22.06 -22.21 -17.43
CA GLU A 246 23.34 -21.57 -17.82
C GLU A 246 23.19 -20.62 -19.01
N VAL A 247 22.41 -21.01 -20.03
CA VAL A 247 22.16 -20.16 -21.20
C VAL A 247 21.28 -18.96 -20.84
N LEU A 248 20.25 -19.19 -20.02
CA LEU A 248 19.35 -18.12 -19.59
C LEU A 248 20.06 -17.13 -18.65
N ASP A 249 20.96 -17.62 -17.78
CA ASP A 249 21.75 -16.78 -16.89
C ASP A 249 22.74 -15.90 -17.66
N GLY A 250 23.34 -16.42 -18.73
CA GLY A 250 24.14 -15.63 -19.65
C GLY A 250 23.36 -14.50 -20.32
N LEU A 251 22.14 -14.78 -20.80
CA LEU A 251 21.25 -13.74 -21.34
C LEU A 251 20.81 -12.73 -20.28
N TRP A 252 20.59 -13.18 -19.05
CA TRP A 252 20.25 -12.33 -17.93
C TRP A 252 21.36 -11.36 -17.56
N ASP A 253 22.62 -11.81 -17.58
CA ASP A 253 23.77 -10.95 -17.35
C ASP A 253 23.94 -9.91 -18.45
N GLU A 254 23.70 -10.25 -19.72
CA GLU A 254 23.70 -9.28 -20.83
C GLU A 254 22.63 -8.20 -20.61
N VAL A 255 21.40 -8.57 -20.23
CA VAL A 255 20.33 -7.60 -19.94
C VAL A 255 20.72 -6.65 -18.81
N LYS A 256 21.39 -7.14 -17.75
CA LYS A 256 21.88 -6.29 -16.66
C LYS A 256 22.97 -5.31 -17.15
N GLN A 257 23.82 -5.73 -18.07
CA GLN A 257 24.85 -4.87 -18.66
C GLN A 257 24.23 -3.78 -19.54
N GLU A 258 23.24 -4.12 -20.39
CA GLU A 258 22.51 -3.14 -21.20
C GLU A 258 21.90 -2.00 -20.33
N GLU A 259 21.35 -2.34 -19.14
CA GLU A 259 20.77 -1.33 -18.24
C GLU A 259 21.83 -0.43 -17.55
N THR A 260 23.08 -0.87 -17.46
CA THR A 260 24.14 -0.10 -16.80
C THR A 260 24.81 0.88 -17.76
N GLU A 261 24.74 0.60 -19.06
CA GLU A 261 25.37 1.41 -20.13
C GLU A 261 24.44 2.47 -20.74
N GLY A 262 23.14 2.42 -20.48
CA GLY A 262 22.09 3.33 -20.96
C GLY A 262 21.60 4.27 -19.88
#